data_11a4bbbdb632eba9cb68d9de1a7e1968
#
_entry.id   11a4bbbdb632eba9cb68d9de1a7e1968
#
_cell.length_a   1.000
_cell.length_b   1.000
_cell.length_c   1.000
_cell.angle_alpha   90.00
_cell.angle_beta   90.00
_cell.angle_gamma   90.00
#
_symmetry.space_group_name_H-M   'P 1'
#
loop_
_entity.id
_entity.type
_entity.pdbx_description
1 polymer ?
#
loop_
_entity_poly.entity_id
_entity_poly.type
_entity_poly.pdbx_seq_one_letter_code
_entity_poly.pdbx_strand_id
1 'polypeptide(L)'
;MTDDVWHAPGRVNLIGEHTDYNDGLVLPFALAQGVTVRGAARADGVLEARSAQAPGRPLSVRVAELAPGAVTGWAAYVAGVAWALREAGHAVGGATLDIDSDLPQGAGLSSSAALECAVGLALCDLHGLDVPRAELARVAQRAENDFVGMPCGIMDQSAALLCIAGHALLLDCRSGLSAQVPLKLAGAGLTLLVIDTRAEHKLVEGEYAARRAACEEAAAALGVPALRDVTDLTDALARLDDAVLRRRVRHVVTENHRVEATVGLLRAGAVAEIGALLTASHLSLRDEFEISWPEADVAVEAAARAGARGGRMIGGGFGGSVIALVPDDRLAAVRAEIGTAYSARGWAGPAFLEAAPNEGARRRRGRPPG
;
A
#
# COMPACT_ATOMS: atom_id res chain seq x y z
N MET A 1 26.48 -4.55 19.34
CA MET A 1 25.32 -4.28 18.46
C MET A 1 25.00 -2.80 18.62
N THR A 2 24.90 -2.06 17.55
CA THR A 2 24.45 -0.67 17.62
C THR A 2 22.97 -0.69 18.05
N ASP A 3 22.58 0.23 18.97
CA ASP A 3 21.18 0.37 19.42
C ASP A 3 20.28 1.00 18.36
N ASP A 4 20.71 0.94 17.10
CA ASP A 4 20.01 1.53 15.98
C ASP A 4 18.86 0.66 15.53
N VAL A 5 17.71 1.29 15.36
CA VAL A 5 16.46 0.67 14.98
C VAL A 5 15.88 1.44 13.80
N TRP A 6 15.62 0.74 12.70
CA TRP A 6 14.95 1.30 11.52
C TRP A 6 13.52 0.82 11.48
N HIS A 7 12.62 1.71 11.19
CA HIS A 7 11.21 1.40 11.11
C HIS A 7 10.63 1.96 9.82
N ALA A 8 9.86 1.14 9.10
CA ALA A 8 9.05 1.59 7.99
C ALA A 8 7.60 1.16 8.20
N PRO A 9 6.64 2.09 8.04
CA PRO A 9 5.23 1.82 8.27
C PRO A 9 4.59 1.03 7.13
N GLY A 10 3.50 0.32 7.45
CA GLY A 10 2.50 -0.01 6.45
C GLY A 10 1.72 1.22 6.01
N ARG A 11 0.82 1.05 5.05
CA ARG A 11 0.02 2.15 4.51
C ARG A 11 -1.47 1.80 4.38
N VAL A 12 -2.26 2.84 4.37
CA VAL A 12 -3.62 2.83 3.83
C VAL A 12 -3.65 3.74 2.61
N ASN A 13 -4.17 3.25 1.48
CA ASN A 13 -4.49 4.13 0.37
C ASN A 13 -5.90 4.70 0.57
N LEU A 14 -6.00 6.00 0.81
CA LEU A 14 -7.27 6.67 1.05
C LEU A 14 -8.17 6.59 -0.19
N ILE A 15 -7.60 6.85 -1.39
CA ILE A 15 -8.28 6.76 -2.69
C ILE A 15 -7.24 6.70 -3.81
N GLY A 16 -7.61 6.17 -4.99
CA GLY A 16 -6.71 5.99 -6.13
C GLY A 16 -6.19 4.56 -6.26
N GLU A 17 -7.07 3.54 -6.08
CA GLU A 17 -6.67 2.16 -6.30
C GLU A 17 -6.56 1.82 -7.78
N HIS A 18 -5.53 1.04 -8.12
CA HIS A 18 -5.22 0.59 -9.48
C HIS A 18 -4.94 1.72 -10.50
N THR A 19 -4.60 2.90 -10.01
CA THR A 19 -4.18 4.03 -10.85
C THR A 19 -2.67 4.14 -10.96
N ASP A 20 -1.90 3.59 -10.04
CA ASP A 20 -0.44 3.74 -9.95
C ASP A 20 0.31 3.15 -11.15
N TYR A 21 -0.05 1.97 -11.61
CA TYR A 21 0.52 1.35 -12.82
C TYR A 21 -0.13 1.84 -14.12
N ASN A 22 -1.12 2.75 -14.02
CA ASN A 22 -1.70 3.51 -15.12
C ASN A 22 -1.16 4.94 -15.19
N ASP A 23 0.00 5.20 -14.61
CA ASP A 23 0.62 6.52 -14.49
C ASP A 23 -0.25 7.55 -13.74
N GLY A 24 -1.23 7.10 -12.96
CA GLY A 24 -2.25 7.92 -12.34
C GLY A 24 -1.84 8.58 -11.03
N LEU A 25 -2.85 9.00 -10.28
CA LEU A 25 -2.72 9.66 -8.99
C LEU A 25 -3.16 8.72 -7.88
N VAL A 26 -2.45 8.74 -6.74
CA VAL A 26 -2.79 8.00 -5.53
C VAL A 26 -2.71 8.93 -4.31
N LEU A 27 -3.42 8.58 -3.23
CA LEU A 27 -3.46 9.38 -2.01
C LEU A 27 -3.30 8.51 -0.75
N PRO A 28 -2.20 7.77 -0.59
CA PRO A 28 -1.95 6.98 0.60
C PRO A 28 -1.52 7.82 1.80
N PHE A 29 -1.58 7.21 2.99
CA PHE A 29 -0.92 7.70 4.20
C PHE A 29 -0.28 6.54 4.97
N ALA A 30 0.76 6.85 5.74
CA ALA A 30 1.48 5.88 6.56
C ALA A 30 0.71 5.56 7.86
N LEU A 31 0.74 4.31 8.28
CA LEU A 31 0.22 3.84 9.57
C LEU A 31 1.26 4.02 10.70
N ALA A 32 0.83 3.84 11.93
CA ALA A 32 1.75 3.74 13.08
C ALA A 32 2.44 2.36 13.12
N GLN A 33 1.73 1.33 12.69
CA GLN A 33 2.20 -0.06 12.57
C GLN A 33 3.14 -0.20 11.38
N GLY A 34 4.11 -1.08 11.49
CA GLY A 34 5.09 -1.28 10.42
C GLY A 34 6.08 -2.40 10.71
N VAL A 35 7.14 -2.40 9.95
CA VAL A 35 8.26 -3.32 10.09
C VAL A 35 9.42 -2.59 10.79
N THR A 36 10.00 -3.27 11.77
CA THR A 36 11.15 -2.80 12.52
C THR A 36 12.35 -3.69 12.24
N VAL A 37 13.48 -3.08 11.89
CA VAL A 37 14.75 -3.76 11.62
C VAL A 37 15.78 -3.29 12.65
N ARG A 38 16.52 -4.25 13.25
CA ARG A 38 17.74 -4.01 14.04
C ARG A 38 18.88 -4.71 13.36
N GLY A 39 20.08 -4.16 13.44
CA GLY A 39 21.19 -4.84 12.80
C GLY A 39 22.52 -4.15 12.91
N ALA A 40 23.51 -4.78 12.30
CA ALA A 40 24.88 -4.28 12.21
C ALA A 40 25.52 -4.64 10.88
N ALA A 41 26.43 -3.80 10.39
CA ALA A 41 27.24 -4.10 9.22
C ALA A 41 28.19 -5.27 9.49
N ARG A 42 28.49 -6.05 8.43
CA ARG A 42 29.45 -7.16 8.44
C ARG A 42 30.53 -6.93 7.39
N ALA A 43 31.75 -7.27 7.75
CA ALA A 43 32.90 -7.11 6.84
C ALA A 43 33.08 -8.30 5.86
N ASP A 44 32.38 -9.43 6.09
CA ASP A 44 32.53 -10.67 5.31
C ASP A 44 31.66 -10.71 4.04
N GLY A 45 30.87 -9.66 3.78
CA GLY A 45 29.97 -9.57 2.63
C GLY A 45 28.74 -10.48 2.69
N VAL A 46 28.44 -11.07 3.86
CA VAL A 46 27.28 -11.94 4.06
C VAL A 46 26.10 -11.13 4.59
N LEU A 47 24.94 -11.27 3.95
CA LEU A 47 23.65 -10.78 4.44
C LEU A 47 22.96 -11.90 5.22
N GLU A 48 22.84 -11.72 6.51
CA GLU A 48 22.03 -12.59 7.38
C GLU A 48 20.79 -11.84 7.84
N ALA A 49 19.63 -12.50 7.77
CA ALA A 49 18.39 -11.91 8.31
C ALA A 49 17.55 -12.98 9.01
N ARG A 50 16.89 -12.56 10.09
CA ARG A 50 15.93 -13.36 10.85
C ARG A 50 14.63 -12.55 10.99
N SER A 51 13.50 -13.23 10.94
CA SER A 51 12.18 -12.61 11.14
C SER A 51 11.45 -13.29 12.29
N ALA A 52 10.90 -12.50 13.19
CA ALA A 52 10.05 -12.99 14.28
C ALA A 52 8.78 -13.69 13.75
N GLN A 53 8.28 -13.26 12.57
CA GLN A 53 7.10 -13.81 11.92
C GLN A 53 7.37 -15.10 11.13
N ALA A 54 8.67 -15.44 10.91
CA ALA A 54 9.09 -16.66 10.21
C ALA A 54 10.25 -17.36 10.95
N PRO A 55 10.05 -17.83 12.18
CA PRO A 55 11.08 -18.48 12.97
C PRO A 55 11.55 -19.77 12.28
N GLY A 56 12.86 -20.03 12.31
CA GLY A 56 13.46 -21.26 11.75
C GLY A 56 13.80 -21.20 10.25
N ARG A 57 13.64 -20.07 9.59
CA ARG A 57 14.04 -19.86 8.19
C ARG A 57 14.91 -18.59 8.03
N PRO A 58 16.11 -18.55 8.64
CA PRO A 58 17.01 -17.41 8.47
C PRO A 58 17.53 -17.32 7.04
N LEU A 59 17.73 -16.10 6.56
CA LEU A 59 18.49 -15.81 5.36
C LEU A 59 19.99 -15.85 5.71
N SER A 60 20.80 -16.45 4.86
CA SER A 60 22.26 -16.27 4.88
C SER A 60 22.79 -16.42 3.46
N VAL A 61 23.27 -15.33 2.87
CA VAL A 61 23.70 -15.28 1.46
C VAL A 61 24.79 -14.22 1.29
N ARG A 62 25.72 -14.44 0.35
CA ARG A 62 26.69 -13.40 -0.04
C ARG A 62 26.01 -12.34 -0.92
N VAL A 63 26.16 -11.07 -0.56
CA VAL A 63 25.58 -9.95 -1.33
C VAL A 63 26.03 -9.98 -2.78
N ALA A 64 27.29 -10.35 -3.05
CA ALA A 64 27.83 -10.44 -4.42
C ALA A 64 27.19 -11.54 -5.27
N GLU A 65 26.57 -12.55 -4.67
CA GLU A 65 25.96 -13.71 -5.35
C GLU A 65 24.45 -13.56 -5.54
N LEU A 66 23.86 -12.45 -5.09
CA LEU A 66 22.43 -12.19 -5.22
C LEU A 66 22.03 -12.04 -6.69
N ALA A 67 21.03 -12.79 -7.10
CA ALA A 67 20.39 -12.75 -8.40
C ALA A 67 18.89 -13.08 -8.28
N PRO A 68 18.02 -12.59 -9.16
CA PRO A 68 16.61 -12.98 -9.19
C PRO A 68 16.43 -14.51 -9.16
N GLY A 69 15.50 -14.99 -8.33
CA GLY A 69 15.23 -16.41 -8.14
C GLY A 69 16.19 -17.16 -7.20
N ALA A 70 17.28 -16.55 -6.75
CA ALA A 70 18.25 -17.19 -5.82
C ALA A 70 17.69 -17.38 -4.40
N VAL A 71 16.74 -16.54 -4.00
CA VAL A 71 16.10 -16.55 -2.68
C VAL A 71 14.58 -16.53 -2.85
N THR A 72 13.85 -17.24 -2.00
CA THR A 72 12.38 -17.34 -2.06
C THR A 72 11.71 -16.97 -0.74
N GLY A 73 10.39 -16.75 -0.79
CA GLY A 73 9.59 -16.40 0.38
C GLY A 73 9.93 -15.01 0.92
N TRP A 74 9.67 -14.78 2.21
CA TRP A 74 9.89 -13.47 2.85
C TRP A 74 11.32 -12.94 2.70
N ALA A 75 12.29 -13.84 2.67
CA ALA A 75 13.71 -13.52 2.56
C ALA A 75 14.07 -12.93 1.19
N ALA A 76 13.26 -13.19 0.14
CA ALA A 76 13.47 -12.63 -1.18
C ALA A 76 13.30 -11.10 -1.19
N TYR A 77 12.38 -10.56 -0.39
CA TYR A 77 12.20 -9.11 -0.24
C TYR A 77 13.44 -8.45 0.38
N VAL A 78 14.03 -9.07 1.40
CA VAL A 78 15.28 -8.60 2.04
C VAL A 78 16.47 -8.67 1.09
N ALA A 79 16.67 -9.82 0.45
CA ALA A 79 17.76 -10.06 -0.50
C ALA A 79 17.61 -9.17 -1.76
N GLY A 80 16.37 -8.99 -2.23
CA GLY A 80 16.02 -8.15 -3.37
C GLY A 80 16.42 -6.69 -3.17
N VAL A 81 16.23 -6.13 -1.99
CA VAL A 81 16.65 -4.75 -1.68
C VAL A 81 18.18 -4.61 -1.75
N ALA A 82 18.94 -5.55 -1.17
CA ALA A 82 20.41 -5.51 -1.27
C ALA A 82 20.87 -5.66 -2.72
N TRP A 83 20.21 -6.54 -3.49
CA TRP A 83 20.46 -6.70 -4.92
C TRP A 83 20.13 -5.42 -5.69
N ALA A 84 18.97 -4.82 -5.49
CA ALA A 84 18.53 -3.63 -6.23
C ALA A 84 19.39 -2.40 -5.91
N LEU A 85 19.85 -2.22 -4.66
CA LEU A 85 20.82 -1.20 -4.29
C LEU A 85 22.16 -1.40 -5.05
N ARG A 86 22.66 -2.62 -5.10
CA ARG A 86 23.88 -2.94 -5.85
C ARG A 86 23.73 -2.66 -7.35
N GLU A 87 22.61 -3.08 -7.95
CA GLU A 87 22.31 -2.83 -9.38
C GLU A 87 22.12 -1.34 -9.68
N ALA A 88 21.75 -0.54 -8.68
CA ALA A 88 21.72 0.93 -8.78
C ALA A 88 23.12 1.57 -8.60
N GLY A 89 24.17 0.77 -8.39
CA GLY A 89 25.56 1.23 -8.29
C GLY A 89 26.01 1.58 -6.86
N HIS A 90 25.20 1.26 -5.85
CA HIS A 90 25.59 1.51 -4.45
C HIS A 90 26.45 0.38 -3.88
N ALA A 91 27.47 0.74 -3.09
CA ALA A 91 28.40 -0.21 -2.48
C ALA A 91 27.80 -0.86 -1.23
N VAL A 92 26.85 -1.79 -1.40
CA VAL A 92 26.21 -2.54 -0.30
C VAL A 92 27.12 -3.66 0.15
N GLY A 93 27.42 -3.70 1.45
CA GLY A 93 28.17 -4.77 2.12
C GLY A 93 27.25 -5.79 2.81
N GLY A 94 27.88 -6.67 3.61
CA GLY A 94 27.16 -7.62 4.45
C GLY A 94 26.49 -6.93 5.64
N ALA A 95 25.43 -7.58 6.15
CA ALA A 95 24.74 -7.13 7.35
C ALA A 95 24.11 -8.31 8.11
N THR A 96 23.95 -8.18 9.42
CA THR A 96 23.06 -9.03 10.22
C THR A 96 21.82 -8.20 10.58
N LEU A 97 20.62 -8.71 10.25
CA LEU A 97 19.35 -8.01 10.43
C LEU A 97 18.37 -8.90 11.23
N ASP A 98 17.82 -8.32 12.30
CA ASP A 98 16.70 -8.89 13.05
C ASP A 98 15.45 -8.08 12.75
N ILE A 99 14.40 -8.75 12.28
CA ILE A 99 13.19 -8.16 11.70
C ILE A 99 11.97 -8.54 12.52
N ASP A 100 11.16 -7.55 12.87
CA ASP A 100 9.88 -7.73 13.56
C ASP A 100 8.80 -6.85 12.93
N SER A 101 7.54 -7.27 12.99
CA SER A 101 6.39 -6.57 12.41
C SER A 101 5.19 -6.59 13.35
N ASP A 102 4.56 -5.45 13.53
CA ASP A 102 3.26 -5.31 14.20
C ASP A 102 2.10 -5.06 13.21
N LEU A 103 2.36 -5.20 11.91
CA LEU A 103 1.32 -5.17 10.89
C LEU A 103 0.47 -6.44 10.93
N PRO A 104 -0.87 -6.33 10.88
CA PRO A 104 -1.73 -7.48 10.69
C PRO A 104 -1.39 -8.22 9.39
N GLN A 105 -1.13 -9.53 9.51
CA GLN A 105 -0.79 -10.37 8.35
C GLN A 105 -2.01 -10.56 7.44
N GLY A 106 -1.82 -10.43 6.13
CA GLY A 106 -2.89 -10.65 5.15
C GLY A 106 -3.94 -9.54 5.08
N ALA A 107 -3.80 -8.46 5.84
CA ALA A 107 -4.77 -7.35 5.86
C ALA A 107 -4.65 -6.37 4.67
N GLY A 108 -3.73 -6.59 3.73
CA GLY A 108 -3.55 -5.69 2.58
C GLY A 108 -2.93 -4.32 2.91
N LEU A 109 -2.18 -4.24 4.03
CA LEU A 109 -1.57 -3.00 4.53
C LEU A 109 -0.10 -2.81 4.10
N SER A 110 0.32 -3.45 3.00
CA SER A 110 1.66 -3.34 2.36
C SER A 110 2.82 -3.73 3.27
N SER A 111 2.75 -4.92 3.86
CA SER A 111 3.83 -5.45 4.68
C SER A 111 5.11 -5.72 3.88
N SER A 112 5.03 -6.08 2.59
CA SER A 112 6.18 -6.26 1.70
C SER A 112 6.96 -4.95 1.53
N ALA A 113 6.30 -3.88 1.10
CA ALA A 113 6.91 -2.57 0.92
C ALA A 113 7.47 -2.00 2.24
N ALA A 114 6.77 -2.20 3.37
CA ALA A 114 7.27 -1.83 4.68
C ALA A 114 8.58 -2.58 5.02
N LEU A 115 8.64 -3.89 4.74
CA LEU A 115 9.84 -4.70 4.93
C LEU A 115 10.99 -4.18 4.06
N GLU A 116 10.74 -4.01 2.77
CA GLU A 116 11.74 -3.51 1.81
C GLU A 116 12.28 -2.14 2.20
N CYS A 117 11.40 -1.21 2.57
CA CYS A 117 11.78 0.14 2.95
C CYS A 117 12.55 0.18 4.28
N ALA A 118 12.18 -0.64 5.25
CA ALA A 118 12.91 -0.74 6.53
C ALA A 118 14.31 -1.32 6.34
N VAL A 119 14.43 -2.38 5.52
CA VAL A 119 15.71 -3.01 5.17
C VAL A 119 16.57 -2.06 4.33
N GLY A 120 15.97 -1.40 3.33
CA GLY A 120 16.67 -0.44 2.49
C GLY A 120 17.26 0.71 3.29
N LEU A 121 16.47 1.27 4.21
CA LEU A 121 16.93 2.31 5.13
C LEU A 121 18.06 1.81 6.04
N ALA A 122 17.94 0.60 6.58
CA ALA A 122 18.96 0.00 7.42
C ALA A 122 20.28 -0.21 6.65
N LEU A 123 20.22 -0.77 5.44
CA LEU A 123 21.40 -0.99 4.61
C LEU A 123 22.07 0.32 4.20
N CYS A 124 21.28 1.35 3.85
CA CYS A 124 21.82 2.66 3.53
C CYS A 124 22.59 3.25 4.72
N ASP A 125 21.98 3.28 5.90
CA ASP A 125 22.61 3.84 7.11
C ASP A 125 23.85 3.03 7.54
N LEU A 126 23.76 1.68 7.52
CA LEU A 126 24.86 0.79 7.92
C LEU A 126 26.10 0.90 7.02
N HIS A 127 25.91 1.23 5.75
CA HIS A 127 27.01 1.34 4.78
C HIS A 127 27.31 2.79 4.38
N GLY A 128 26.67 3.77 5.04
CA GLY A 128 26.92 5.19 4.77
C GLY A 128 26.52 5.62 3.35
N LEU A 129 25.46 5.01 2.79
CA LEU A 129 24.96 5.32 1.46
C LEU A 129 24.00 6.52 1.55
N ASP A 130 24.28 7.56 0.76
CA ASP A 130 23.39 8.72 0.64
C ASP A 130 22.40 8.50 -0.50
N VAL A 131 21.30 7.81 -0.20
CA VAL A 131 20.23 7.50 -1.17
C VAL A 131 19.00 8.33 -0.82
N PRO A 132 18.57 9.25 -1.70
CA PRO A 132 17.34 10.01 -1.50
C PRO A 132 16.11 9.10 -1.32
N ARG A 133 15.17 9.48 -0.45
CA ARG A 133 13.97 8.66 -0.14
C ARG A 133 13.18 8.26 -1.38
N ALA A 134 13.02 9.17 -2.34
CA ALA A 134 12.31 8.87 -3.59
C ALA A 134 13.08 7.87 -4.48
N GLU A 135 14.41 7.86 -4.42
CA GLU A 135 15.24 6.86 -5.09
C GLU A 135 15.15 5.53 -4.37
N LEU A 136 15.22 5.51 -3.05
CA LEU A 136 15.07 4.29 -2.26
C LEU A 136 13.69 3.63 -2.49
N ALA A 137 12.63 4.40 -2.72
CA ALA A 137 11.32 3.87 -3.11
C ALA A 137 11.39 3.10 -4.43
N ARG A 138 12.09 3.64 -5.44
CA ARG A 138 12.28 2.96 -6.73
C ARG A 138 13.15 1.71 -6.60
N VAL A 139 14.18 1.77 -5.75
CA VAL A 139 15.02 0.59 -5.44
C VAL A 139 14.18 -0.52 -4.79
N ALA A 140 13.35 -0.19 -3.81
CA ALA A 140 12.47 -1.14 -3.16
C ALA A 140 11.43 -1.72 -4.14
N GLN A 141 10.80 -0.88 -4.96
CA GLN A 141 9.89 -1.35 -6.02
C GLN A 141 10.61 -2.29 -7.02
N ARG A 142 11.84 -1.95 -7.42
CA ARG A 142 12.63 -2.81 -8.31
C ARG A 142 12.95 -4.15 -7.66
N ALA A 143 13.22 -4.17 -6.36
CA ALA A 143 13.41 -5.41 -5.62
C ALA A 143 12.16 -6.30 -5.68
N GLU A 144 10.96 -5.73 -5.48
CA GLU A 144 9.71 -6.47 -5.55
C GLU A 144 9.41 -6.97 -6.98
N ASN A 145 9.55 -6.12 -7.98
CA ASN A 145 9.23 -6.46 -9.37
C ASN A 145 10.25 -7.41 -10.01
N ASP A 146 11.54 -7.09 -9.92
CA ASP A 146 12.56 -7.77 -10.71
C ASP A 146 13.22 -8.94 -9.95
N PHE A 147 13.34 -8.86 -8.63
CA PHE A 147 13.98 -9.91 -7.83
C PHE A 147 12.96 -10.90 -7.27
N VAL A 148 11.88 -10.41 -6.65
CA VAL A 148 10.82 -11.25 -6.10
C VAL A 148 9.89 -11.75 -7.19
N GLY A 149 9.70 -10.98 -8.26
CA GLY A 149 8.81 -11.30 -9.38
C GLY A 149 7.34 -10.94 -9.13
N MET A 150 7.07 -10.08 -8.13
CA MET A 150 5.71 -9.60 -7.82
C MET A 150 5.49 -8.24 -8.47
N PRO A 151 4.64 -8.13 -9.51
CA PRO A 151 4.39 -6.85 -10.17
C PRO A 151 3.63 -5.91 -9.24
N CYS A 152 4.21 -4.75 -8.95
CA CYS A 152 3.56 -3.71 -8.17
C CYS A 152 3.80 -2.33 -8.80
N GLY A 153 2.95 -1.33 -8.44
CA GLY A 153 3.19 0.07 -8.70
C GLY A 153 4.15 0.69 -7.67
N ILE A 154 4.36 2.01 -7.75
CA ILE A 154 5.30 2.73 -6.88
C ILE A 154 4.66 3.25 -5.59
N MET A 155 3.35 3.12 -5.44
CA MET A 155 2.58 3.74 -4.36
C MET A 155 3.04 3.30 -2.98
N ASP A 156 3.19 2.00 -2.75
CA ASP A 156 3.39 1.41 -1.44
C ASP A 156 4.74 1.80 -0.83
N GLN A 157 5.80 1.69 -1.60
CA GLN A 157 7.15 2.08 -1.20
C GLN A 157 7.26 3.59 -1.02
N SER A 158 6.59 4.39 -1.88
CA SER A 158 6.54 5.84 -1.73
C SER A 158 5.81 6.24 -0.46
N ALA A 159 4.68 5.62 -0.15
CA ALA A 159 3.94 5.88 1.09
C ALA A 159 4.79 5.56 2.32
N ALA A 160 5.43 4.38 2.34
CA ALA A 160 6.28 3.96 3.44
C ALA A 160 7.46 4.92 3.69
N LEU A 161 8.01 5.56 2.63
CA LEU A 161 9.21 6.40 2.74
C LEU A 161 8.93 7.90 2.85
N LEU A 162 7.85 8.41 2.20
CA LEU A 162 7.64 9.85 1.97
C LEU A 162 6.51 10.46 2.79
N CYS A 163 5.63 9.68 3.41
CA CYS A 163 4.55 10.20 4.24
C CYS A 163 5.07 10.97 5.47
N ILE A 164 4.31 11.97 5.91
CA ILE A 164 4.54 12.69 7.16
C ILE A 164 3.29 12.64 8.05
N ALA A 165 3.50 12.77 9.35
CA ALA A 165 2.39 12.74 10.32
C ALA A 165 1.30 13.78 10.00
N GLY A 166 0.04 13.40 10.15
CA GLY A 166 -1.11 14.27 9.93
C GLY A 166 -1.45 14.57 8.46
N HIS A 167 -0.79 13.91 7.50
CA HIS A 167 -0.98 14.14 6.07
C HIS A 167 -1.18 12.83 5.29
N ALA A 168 -1.87 12.93 4.18
CA ALA A 168 -1.83 11.96 3.10
C ALA A 168 -0.84 12.43 2.03
N LEU A 169 -0.24 11.49 1.31
CA LEU A 169 0.72 11.74 0.25
C LEU A 169 -0.01 11.73 -1.11
N LEU A 170 -0.24 12.90 -1.71
CA LEU A 170 -0.60 12.93 -3.13
C LEU A 170 0.65 12.58 -3.94
N LEU A 171 0.61 11.48 -4.66
CA LEU A 171 1.69 11.04 -5.54
C LEU A 171 1.18 10.97 -6.98
N ASP A 172 1.88 11.65 -7.87
CA ASP A 172 1.77 11.46 -9.31
C ASP A 172 2.73 10.34 -9.72
N CYS A 173 2.18 9.18 -10.06
CA CYS A 173 2.97 7.98 -10.32
C CYS A 173 3.80 8.05 -11.61
N ARG A 174 3.45 8.92 -12.55
CA ARG A 174 4.22 9.15 -13.77
C ARG A 174 5.47 9.99 -13.52
N SER A 175 5.29 11.15 -12.91
CA SER A 175 6.39 12.09 -12.70
C SER A 175 7.20 11.79 -11.43
N GLY A 176 6.66 11.05 -10.51
CA GLY A 176 7.21 10.83 -9.17
C GLY A 176 7.09 12.07 -8.27
N LEU A 177 6.43 13.13 -8.72
CA LEU A 177 6.19 14.31 -7.90
C LEU A 177 5.16 14.00 -6.81
N SER A 178 5.42 14.51 -5.62
CA SER A 178 4.54 14.29 -4.48
C SER A 178 4.28 15.57 -3.70
N ALA A 179 3.12 15.62 -3.02
CA ALA A 179 2.73 16.72 -2.15
C ALA A 179 2.03 16.18 -0.90
N GLN A 180 2.30 16.79 0.24
CA GLN A 180 1.62 16.47 1.49
C GLN A 180 0.27 17.17 1.55
N VAL A 181 -0.80 16.41 1.77
CA VAL A 181 -2.18 16.91 1.86
C VAL A 181 -2.66 16.74 3.30
N PRO A 182 -3.05 17.80 4.02
CA PRO A 182 -3.51 17.68 5.39
C PRO A 182 -4.68 16.71 5.54
N LEU A 183 -4.57 15.73 6.45
CA LEU A 183 -5.62 14.77 6.77
C LEU A 183 -5.94 14.84 8.27
N LYS A 184 -6.76 15.83 8.64
CA LYS A 184 -7.06 16.20 10.04
C LYS A 184 -8.34 15.51 10.54
N LEU A 185 -8.32 14.19 10.65
CA LEU A 185 -9.49 13.37 11.03
C LEU A 185 -10.00 13.73 12.43
N ALA A 186 -9.15 13.68 13.45
CA ALA A 186 -9.53 13.94 14.84
C ALA A 186 -10.10 15.36 15.04
N GLY A 187 -9.54 16.36 14.34
CA GLY A 187 -10.07 17.73 14.40
C GLY A 187 -11.47 17.90 13.81
N ALA A 188 -11.92 16.94 13.01
CA ALA A 188 -13.26 16.89 12.44
C ALA A 188 -14.20 15.93 13.20
N GLY A 189 -13.77 15.34 14.31
CA GLY A 189 -14.56 14.32 15.06
C GLY A 189 -14.80 13.06 14.25
N LEU A 190 -13.80 12.66 13.46
CA LEU A 190 -13.86 11.52 12.53
C LEU A 190 -12.71 10.56 12.79
N THR A 191 -13.01 9.27 12.71
CA THR A 191 -12.04 8.18 12.70
C THR A 191 -12.08 7.48 11.36
N LEU A 192 -10.92 7.16 10.80
CA LEU A 192 -10.80 6.22 9.69
C LEU A 192 -10.63 4.82 10.27
N LEU A 193 -11.65 4.01 10.13
CA LEU A 193 -11.67 2.63 10.62
C LEU A 193 -11.23 1.70 9.50
N VAL A 194 -10.11 0.99 9.71
CA VAL A 194 -9.70 -0.15 8.88
C VAL A 194 -10.41 -1.39 9.41
N ILE A 195 -11.04 -2.12 8.52
CA ILE A 195 -11.79 -3.34 8.79
C ILE A 195 -11.09 -4.46 8.02
N ASP A 196 -10.28 -5.27 8.71
CA ASP A 196 -9.73 -6.49 8.14
C ASP A 196 -10.86 -7.53 8.05
N THR A 197 -11.25 -7.85 6.84
CA THR A 197 -12.39 -8.74 6.56
C THR A 197 -12.10 -10.19 6.90
N ARG A 198 -10.83 -10.55 7.09
CA ARG A 198 -10.35 -11.94 7.25
C ARG A 198 -10.81 -12.88 6.14
N ALA A 199 -11.20 -12.32 5.00
CA ALA A 199 -11.44 -13.11 3.81
C ALA A 199 -10.12 -13.68 3.31
N GLU A 200 -10.11 -14.99 3.03
CA GLU A 200 -8.94 -15.64 2.46
C GLU A 200 -8.67 -15.08 1.05
N HIS A 201 -7.44 -14.63 0.82
CA HIS A 201 -6.98 -14.24 -0.51
C HIS A 201 -6.89 -15.47 -1.42
N LYS A 202 -7.97 -15.80 -2.11
CA LYS A 202 -7.96 -16.86 -3.12
C LYS A 202 -7.59 -16.26 -4.48
N LEU A 203 -6.42 -16.62 -5.03
CA LEU A 203 -6.00 -16.34 -6.41
C LEU A 203 -5.51 -14.89 -6.72
N VAL A 204 -4.90 -14.17 -5.79
CA VAL A 204 -4.57 -12.75 -5.94
C VAL A 204 -3.57 -12.43 -7.06
N GLU A 205 -2.52 -13.25 -7.24
CA GLU A 205 -1.41 -12.93 -8.14
C GLU A 205 -1.83 -12.86 -9.62
N GLY A 206 -2.59 -13.85 -10.08
CA GLY A 206 -3.07 -13.89 -11.47
C GLY A 206 -4.11 -12.83 -11.80
N GLU A 207 -5.00 -12.53 -10.86
CA GLU A 207 -6.09 -11.56 -11.06
C GLU A 207 -5.57 -10.12 -11.10
N TYR A 208 -4.61 -9.76 -10.25
CA TYR A 208 -3.97 -8.43 -10.29
C TYR A 208 -3.23 -8.22 -11.63
N ALA A 209 -2.44 -9.20 -12.07
CA ALA A 209 -1.75 -9.16 -13.36
C ALA A 209 -2.74 -9.05 -14.54
N ALA A 210 -3.87 -9.76 -14.49
CA ALA A 210 -4.92 -9.68 -15.50
C ALA A 210 -5.57 -8.27 -15.56
N ARG A 211 -5.79 -7.62 -14.42
CA ARG A 211 -6.31 -6.23 -14.38
C ARG A 211 -5.32 -5.24 -15.00
N ARG A 212 -4.03 -5.39 -14.70
CA ARG A 212 -2.97 -4.58 -15.29
C ARG A 212 -2.89 -4.79 -16.80
N ALA A 213 -2.86 -6.03 -17.26
CA ALA A 213 -2.83 -6.36 -18.70
C ALA A 213 -4.03 -5.78 -19.44
N ALA A 214 -5.25 -5.85 -18.90
CA ALA A 214 -6.44 -5.25 -19.49
C ALA A 214 -6.36 -3.72 -19.59
N CYS A 215 -5.72 -3.05 -18.64
CA CYS A 215 -5.47 -1.60 -18.73
C CYS A 215 -4.45 -1.28 -19.83
N GLU A 216 -3.37 -2.05 -19.94
CA GLU A 216 -2.34 -1.89 -20.98
C GLU A 216 -2.94 -2.13 -22.38
N GLU A 217 -3.78 -3.15 -22.54
CA GLU A 217 -4.52 -3.44 -23.77
C GLU A 217 -5.47 -2.29 -24.13
N ALA A 218 -6.23 -1.77 -23.16
CA ALA A 218 -7.14 -0.65 -23.40
C ALA A 218 -6.39 0.61 -23.80
N ALA A 219 -5.25 0.92 -23.18
CA ALA A 219 -4.40 2.07 -23.55
C ALA A 219 -3.88 1.93 -24.98
N ALA A 220 -3.39 0.74 -25.36
CA ALA A 220 -2.92 0.44 -26.70
C ALA A 220 -4.05 0.58 -27.74
N ALA A 221 -5.26 0.04 -27.47
CA ALA A 221 -6.43 0.16 -28.34
C ALA A 221 -6.89 1.61 -28.54
N LEU A 222 -6.73 2.46 -27.52
CA LEU A 222 -7.04 3.89 -27.59
C LEU A 222 -5.90 4.73 -28.19
N GLY A 223 -4.71 4.15 -28.37
CA GLY A 223 -3.54 4.85 -28.89
C GLY A 223 -2.97 5.90 -27.91
N VAL A 224 -3.10 5.65 -26.60
CA VAL A 224 -2.55 6.51 -25.55
C VAL A 224 -1.43 5.78 -24.78
N PRO A 225 -0.44 6.52 -24.24
CA PRO A 225 0.64 5.90 -23.46
C PRO A 225 0.17 5.20 -22.19
N ALA A 226 -0.85 5.75 -21.52
CA ALA A 226 -1.48 5.19 -20.34
C ALA A 226 -2.95 5.67 -20.23
N LEU A 227 -3.78 4.98 -19.47
CA LEU A 227 -5.21 5.36 -19.32
C LEU A 227 -5.42 6.72 -18.66
N ARG A 228 -4.45 7.22 -17.93
CA ARG A 228 -4.41 8.61 -17.44
C ARG A 228 -4.55 9.66 -18.54
N ASP A 229 -4.07 9.35 -19.78
CA ASP A 229 -4.05 10.28 -20.90
C ASP A 229 -5.39 10.40 -21.63
N VAL A 230 -6.38 9.62 -21.21
CA VAL A 230 -7.76 9.70 -21.74
C VAL A 230 -8.41 10.98 -21.20
N THR A 231 -8.61 11.95 -22.08
CA THR A 231 -9.22 13.26 -21.75
C THR A 231 -10.72 13.32 -22.03
N ASP A 232 -11.21 12.55 -23.01
CA ASP A 232 -12.63 12.40 -23.31
C ASP A 232 -13.05 10.95 -23.08
N LEU A 233 -13.66 10.71 -21.91
CA LEU A 233 -14.14 9.39 -21.52
C LEU A 233 -15.23 8.87 -22.45
N THR A 234 -16.12 9.74 -22.94
CA THR A 234 -17.24 9.35 -23.79
C THR A 234 -16.73 8.83 -25.15
N ASP A 235 -15.82 9.57 -25.77
CA ASP A 235 -15.17 9.15 -27.02
C ASP A 235 -14.37 7.85 -26.82
N ALA A 236 -13.56 7.78 -25.76
CA ALA A 236 -12.77 6.59 -25.47
C ALA A 236 -13.64 5.32 -25.32
N LEU A 237 -14.75 5.42 -24.58
CA LEU A 237 -15.68 4.30 -24.42
C LEU A 237 -16.39 3.91 -25.72
N ALA A 238 -16.67 4.87 -26.60
CA ALA A 238 -17.28 4.60 -27.90
C ALA A 238 -16.32 3.90 -28.88
N ARG A 239 -15.02 4.08 -28.73
CA ARG A 239 -13.96 3.49 -29.58
C ARG A 239 -13.58 2.05 -29.19
N LEU A 240 -13.99 1.59 -28.00
CA LEU A 240 -13.70 0.25 -27.53
C LEU A 240 -14.92 -0.66 -27.72
N ASP A 241 -14.76 -1.78 -28.42
CA ASP A 241 -15.83 -2.79 -28.57
C ASP A 241 -15.93 -3.69 -27.33
N ASP A 242 -14.79 -3.99 -26.69
CA ASP A 242 -14.74 -4.86 -25.52
C ASP A 242 -15.33 -4.20 -24.28
N ALA A 243 -16.34 -4.84 -23.69
CA ALA A 243 -17.02 -4.33 -22.50
C ALA A 243 -16.13 -4.37 -21.25
N VAL A 244 -15.16 -5.28 -21.17
CA VAL A 244 -14.21 -5.35 -20.06
C VAL A 244 -13.25 -4.16 -20.14
N LEU A 245 -12.66 -3.91 -21.31
CA LEU A 245 -11.77 -2.77 -21.51
C LEU A 245 -12.48 -1.44 -21.22
N ARG A 246 -13.74 -1.28 -21.67
CA ARG A 246 -14.55 -0.09 -21.35
C ARG A 246 -14.68 0.14 -19.84
N ARG A 247 -14.95 -0.93 -19.08
CA ARG A 247 -15.06 -0.84 -17.63
C ARG A 247 -13.73 -0.43 -16.97
N ARG A 248 -12.59 -0.99 -17.40
CA ARG A 248 -11.26 -0.62 -16.88
C ARG A 248 -10.96 0.85 -17.14
N VAL A 249 -11.18 1.32 -18.38
CA VAL A 249 -11.01 2.75 -18.73
C VAL A 249 -11.88 3.64 -17.86
N ARG A 250 -13.16 3.30 -17.70
CA ARG A 250 -14.08 4.09 -16.87
C ARG A 250 -13.58 4.20 -15.43
N HIS A 251 -13.16 3.07 -14.84
CA HIS A 251 -12.63 3.09 -13.48
C HIS A 251 -11.41 4.00 -13.38
N VAL A 252 -10.36 3.77 -14.18
CA VAL A 252 -9.08 4.49 -14.06
C VAL A 252 -9.25 5.99 -14.26
N VAL A 253 -9.99 6.40 -15.28
CA VAL A 253 -10.22 7.82 -15.57
C VAL A 253 -11.00 8.49 -14.44
N THR A 254 -12.11 7.88 -14.01
CA THR A 254 -12.95 8.47 -12.95
C THR A 254 -12.29 8.38 -11.57
N GLU A 255 -11.42 7.38 -11.31
CA GLU A 255 -10.69 7.28 -10.05
C GLU A 255 -9.66 8.39 -9.92
N ASN A 256 -8.93 8.74 -10.98
CA ASN A 256 -8.04 9.91 -10.98
C ASN A 256 -8.80 11.19 -10.62
N HIS A 257 -9.97 11.42 -11.20
CA HIS A 257 -10.82 12.58 -10.87
C HIS A 257 -11.29 12.54 -9.40
N ARG A 258 -11.61 11.35 -8.85
CA ARG A 258 -11.95 11.21 -7.42
C ARG A 258 -10.77 11.54 -6.52
N VAL A 259 -9.54 11.18 -6.90
CA VAL A 259 -8.33 11.58 -6.15
C VAL A 259 -8.20 13.10 -6.12
N GLU A 260 -8.31 13.78 -7.28
CA GLU A 260 -8.21 15.24 -7.38
C GLU A 260 -9.31 15.93 -6.54
N ALA A 261 -10.56 15.45 -6.64
CA ALA A 261 -11.68 15.98 -5.86
C ALA A 261 -11.45 15.79 -4.34
N THR A 262 -10.94 14.61 -3.93
CA THR A 262 -10.61 14.33 -2.52
C THR A 262 -9.53 15.28 -2.01
N VAL A 263 -8.48 15.52 -2.79
CA VAL A 263 -7.43 16.49 -2.46
C VAL A 263 -8.00 17.90 -2.30
N GLY A 264 -8.90 18.30 -3.20
CA GLY A 264 -9.60 19.60 -3.11
C GLY A 264 -10.39 19.75 -1.81
N LEU A 265 -11.19 18.75 -1.44
CA LEU A 265 -11.97 18.73 -0.21
C LEU A 265 -11.07 18.75 1.05
N LEU A 266 -10.01 17.96 1.08
CA LEU A 266 -9.08 17.92 2.21
C LEU A 266 -8.36 19.27 2.41
N ARG A 267 -7.93 19.91 1.33
CA ARG A 267 -7.30 21.25 1.38
C ARG A 267 -8.29 22.33 1.83
N ALA A 268 -9.57 22.19 1.50
CA ALA A 268 -10.64 23.06 1.98
C ALA A 268 -11.08 22.77 3.43
N GLY A 269 -10.54 21.71 4.08
CA GLY A 269 -10.94 21.30 5.42
C GLY A 269 -12.27 20.55 5.47
N ALA A 270 -12.86 20.19 4.34
CA ALA A 270 -14.14 19.47 4.23
C ALA A 270 -13.96 17.95 4.35
N VAL A 271 -13.29 17.49 5.41
CA VAL A 271 -12.89 16.09 5.58
C VAL A 271 -14.09 15.12 5.59
N ALA A 272 -15.23 15.53 6.13
CA ALA A 272 -16.43 14.69 6.17
C ALA A 272 -16.99 14.38 4.78
N GLU A 273 -16.80 15.30 3.82
CA GLU A 273 -17.36 15.20 2.48
C GLU A 273 -16.64 14.17 1.59
N ILE A 274 -15.42 13.78 1.96
CA ILE A 274 -14.70 12.73 1.20
C ILE A 274 -15.42 11.37 1.28
N GLY A 275 -16.29 11.16 2.26
CA GLY A 275 -17.04 9.90 2.42
C GLY A 275 -17.81 9.50 1.16
N ALA A 276 -18.46 10.45 0.49
CA ALA A 276 -19.16 10.19 -0.77
C ALA A 276 -18.20 9.70 -1.88
N LEU A 277 -16.99 10.27 -1.96
CA LEU A 277 -15.98 9.87 -2.94
C LEU A 277 -15.42 8.47 -2.63
N LEU A 278 -15.24 8.13 -1.34
CA LEU A 278 -14.85 6.78 -0.93
C LEU A 278 -15.88 5.75 -1.37
N THR A 279 -17.16 6.01 -1.15
CA THR A 279 -18.25 5.13 -1.58
C THR A 279 -18.32 5.02 -3.11
N ALA A 280 -18.19 6.13 -3.83
CA ALA A 280 -18.16 6.11 -5.29
C ALA A 280 -16.95 5.31 -5.85
N SER A 281 -15.79 5.42 -5.19
CA SER A 281 -14.63 4.60 -5.50
C SER A 281 -14.92 3.11 -5.27
N HIS A 282 -15.56 2.74 -4.14
CA HIS A 282 -15.92 1.34 -3.86
C HIS A 282 -16.84 0.74 -4.91
N LEU A 283 -17.88 1.47 -5.30
CA LEU A 283 -18.80 1.04 -6.35
C LEU A 283 -18.07 0.84 -7.69
N SER A 284 -17.16 1.74 -8.03
CA SER A 284 -16.34 1.61 -9.24
C SER A 284 -15.38 0.40 -9.17
N LEU A 285 -14.78 0.13 -8.00
CA LEU A 285 -13.93 -1.04 -7.80
C LEU A 285 -14.71 -2.35 -7.87
N ARG A 286 -15.96 -2.36 -7.37
CA ARG A 286 -16.84 -3.51 -7.41
C ARG A 286 -17.40 -3.77 -8.82
N ASP A 287 -17.97 -2.75 -9.46
CA ASP A 287 -18.80 -2.92 -10.66
C ASP A 287 -18.01 -2.74 -11.97
N GLU A 288 -16.97 -1.87 -11.98
CA GLU A 288 -16.18 -1.58 -13.17
C GLU A 288 -14.82 -2.30 -13.14
N PHE A 289 -14.13 -2.31 -11.99
CA PHE A 289 -12.84 -2.97 -11.88
C PHE A 289 -12.94 -4.44 -11.48
N GLU A 290 -14.04 -4.82 -10.84
CA GLU A 290 -14.41 -6.20 -10.45
C GLU A 290 -13.36 -6.86 -9.56
N ILE A 291 -12.95 -6.14 -8.51
CA ILE A 291 -11.95 -6.61 -7.54
C ILE A 291 -12.48 -6.65 -6.10
N SER A 292 -13.73 -6.22 -5.87
CA SER A 292 -14.36 -6.34 -4.56
C SER A 292 -14.76 -7.80 -4.28
N TRP A 293 -15.09 -8.07 -3.04
CA TRP A 293 -15.51 -9.39 -2.57
C TRP A 293 -16.67 -9.25 -1.57
N PRO A 294 -17.44 -10.33 -1.34
CA PRO A 294 -18.68 -10.24 -0.56
C PRO A 294 -18.52 -9.66 0.84
N GLU A 295 -17.44 -10.01 1.55
CA GLU A 295 -17.18 -9.50 2.89
C GLU A 295 -16.90 -7.99 2.87
N ALA A 296 -16.19 -7.49 1.85
CA ALA A 296 -15.94 -6.05 1.70
C ALA A 296 -17.23 -5.29 1.42
N ASP A 297 -18.04 -5.76 0.48
CA ASP A 297 -19.32 -5.13 0.13
C ASP A 297 -20.24 -5.03 1.35
N VAL A 298 -20.36 -6.13 2.10
CA VAL A 298 -21.16 -6.18 3.32
C VAL A 298 -20.61 -5.26 4.42
N ALA A 299 -19.28 -5.16 4.57
CA ALA A 299 -18.67 -4.26 5.54
C ALA A 299 -18.96 -2.80 5.22
N VAL A 300 -18.83 -2.39 3.94
CA VAL A 300 -19.13 -1.03 3.48
C VAL A 300 -20.61 -0.69 3.67
N GLU A 301 -21.50 -1.60 3.28
CA GLU A 301 -22.95 -1.41 3.43
C GLU A 301 -23.38 -1.34 4.90
N ALA A 302 -22.86 -2.23 5.76
CA ALA A 302 -23.15 -2.24 7.19
C ALA A 302 -22.62 -0.97 7.87
N ALA A 303 -21.40 -0.52 7.52
CA ALA A 303 -20.84 0.72 8.02
C ALA A 303 -21.74 1.93 7.67
N ALA A 304 -22.18 2.01 6.41
CA ALA A 304 -23.06 3.08 5.96
C ALA A 304 -24.41 3.09 6.70
N ARG A 305 -25.05 1.93 6.89
CA ARG A 305 -26.30 1.80 7.67
C ARG A 305 -26.14 2.26 9.11
N ALA A 306 -24.97 2.04 9.70
CA ALA A 306 -24.68 2.44 11.08
C ALA A 306 -24.20 3.90 11.23
N GLY A 307 -24.09 4.65 10.12
CA GLY A 307 -23.80 6.09 10.11
C GLY A 307 -22.38 6.47 9.74
N ALA A 308 -21.60 5.57 9.13
CA ALA A 308 -20.36 5.95 8.48
C ALA A 308 -20.64 6.95 7.33
N ARG A 309 -19.73 7.90 7.10
CA ARG A 309 -19.82 8.89 6.02
C ARG A 309 -19.60 8.27 4.65
N GLY A 310 -18.90 7.15 4.60
CA GLY A 310 -18.61 6.35 3.42
C GLY A 310 -17.49 5.37 3.70
N GLY A 311 -17.24 4.47 2.74
CA GLY A 311 -16.20 3.46 2.88
C GLY A 311 -15.89 2.80 1.55
N ARG A 312 -14.75 2.07 1.53
CA ARG A 312 -14.28 1.36 0.33
C ARG A 312 -13.30 0.24 0.69
N MET A 313 -13.22 -0.75 -0.16
CA MET A 313 -12.11 -1.71 -0.11
C MET A 313 -10.76 -1.00 -0.40
N ILE A 314 -9.66 -1.54 0.08
CA ILE A 314 -8.30 -1.03 -0.16
C ILE A 314 -7.36 -2.14 -0.64
N GLY A 315 -6.29 -1.73 -1.33
CA GLY A 315 -5.26 -2.63 -1.86
C GLY A 315 -5.65 -3.28 -3.19
N GLY A 316 -4.99 -4.38 -3.50
CA GLY A 316 -5.14 -5.08 -4.80
C GLY A 316 -6.49 -5.77 -5.03
N GLY A 317 -7.35 -5.87 -4.04
CA GLY A 317 -8.65 -6.55 -4.13
C GLY A 317 -8.59 -8.04 -3.82
N PHE A 318 -9.70 -8.74 -4.07
CA PHE A 318 -9.88 -10.18 -3.89
C PHE A 318 -9.68 -10.70 -2.46
N GLY A 319 -9.71 -9.82 -1.48
CA GLY A 319 -9.50 -10.06 -0.05
C GLY A 319 -8.81 -8.88 0.63
N GLY A 320 -8.61 -8.97 1.95
CA GLY A 320 -7.94 -7.95 2.75
C GLY A 320 -8.88 -7.03 3.49
N SER A 321 -8.67 -5.72 3.39
CA SER A 321 -9.35 -4.75 4.25
C SER A 321 -10.24 -3.77 3.50
N VAL A 322 -11.12 -3.16 4.27
CA VAL A 322 -12.00 -2.04 3.92
C VAL A 322 -11.63 -0.87 4.83
N ILE A 323 -11.79 0.35 4.35
CA ILE A 323 -11.80 1.55 5.19
C ILE A 323 -13.20 2.15 5.26
N ALA A 324 -13.56 2.68 6.42
CA ALA A 324 -14.78 3.45 6.62
C ALA A 324 -14.45 4.76 7.35
N LEU A 325 -14.99 5.88 6.85
CA LEU A 325 -14.90 7.19 7.51
C LEU A 325 -16.08 7.32 8.48
N VAL A 326 -15.79 7.29 9.76
CA VAL A 326 -16.82 7.14 10.81
C VAL A 326 -16.79 8.33 11.76
N PRO A 327 -17.94 8.98 12.05
CA PRO A 327 -18.04 9.91 13.17
C PRO A 327 -17.69 9.20 14.49
N ASP A 328 -16.92 9.86 15.36
CA ASP A 328 -16.41 9.24 16.60
C ASP A 328 -17.53 8.70 17.50
N ASP A 329 -18.67 9.41 17.54
CA ASP A 329 -19.87 8.99 18.28
C ASP A 329 -20.60 7.78 17.67
N ARG A 330 -20.26 7.37 16.45
CA ARG A 330 -20.82 6.21 15.74
C ARG A 330 -19.92 4.99 15.71
N LEU A 331 -18.68 5.11 16.15
CA LEU A 331 -17.66 4.06 15.99
C LEU A 331 -18.09 2.71 16.59
N ALA A 332 -18.67 2.73 17.80
CA ALA A 332 -19.15 1.51 18.45
C ALA A 332 -20.33 0.87 17.69
N ALA A 333 -21.27 1.68 17.21
CA ALA A 333 -22.42 1.21 16.43
C ALA A 333 -21.99 0.60 15.08
N VAL A 334 -21.04 1.24 14.39
CA VAL A 334 -20.50 0.73 13.13
C VAL A 334 -19.82 -0.62 13.32
N ARG A 335 -18.96 -0.77 14.33
CA ARG A 335 -18.32 -2.06 14.64
C ARG A 335 -19.33 -3.16 14.96
N ALA A 336 -20.36 -2.85 15.76
CA ALA A 336 -21.40 -3.80 16.13
C ALA A 336 -22.23 -4.24 14.92
N GLU A 337 -22.64 -3.30 14.04
CA GLU A 337 -23.43 -3.60 12.85
C GLU A 337 -22.66 -4.49 11.88
N ILE A 338 -21.37 -4.19 11.63
CA ILE A 338 -20.51 -5.02 10.78
C ILE A 338 -20.37 -6.43 11.37
N GLY A 339 -20.10 -6.54 12.69
CA GLY A 339 -19.99 -7.83 13.37
C GLY A 339 -21.28 -8.65 13.28
N THR A 340 -22.43 -8.01 13.44
CA THR A 340 -23.75 -8.64 13.28
C THR A 340 -23.97 -9.13 11.84
N ALA A 341 -23.63 -8.30 10.86
CA ALA A 341 -23.79 -8.64 9.44
C ALA A 341 -22.92 -9.84 9.02
N TYR A 342 -21.70 -9.95 9.57
CA TYR A 342 -20.79 -11.08 9.36
C TYR A 342 -21.29 -12.34 10.05
N SER A 343 -21.70 -12.24 11.32
CA SER A 343 -22.24 -13.37 12.08
C SER A 343 -23.48 -13.96 11.41
N ALA A 344 -24.38 -13.12 10.88
CA ALA A 344 -25.58 -13.57 10.18
C ALA A 344 -25.27 -14.37 8.90
N ARG A 345 -24.05 -14.26 8.36
CA ARG A 345 -23.56 -14.99 7.18
C ARG A 345 -22.66 -16.17 7.52
N GLY A 346 -22.38 -16.40 8.79
CA GLY A 346 -21.48 -17.45 9.24
C GLY A 346 -20.00 -17.16 8.95
N TRP A 347 -19.65 -15.90 8.69
CA TRP A 347 -18.27 -15.50 8.42
C TRP A 347 -17.48 -15.30 9.71
N ALA A 348 -16.14 -15.40 9.61
CA ALA A 348 -15.26 -15.02 10.71
C ALA A 348 -15.47 -13.54 11.06
N GLY A 349 -15.47 -13.22 12.35
CA GLY A 349 -15.59 -11.83 12.79
C GLY A 349 -14.43 -10.98 12.28
N PRO A 350 -14.68 -9.78 11.73
CA PRO A 350 -13.62 -8.90 11.24
C PRO A 350 -12.76 -8.35 12.37
N ALA A 351 -11.52 -7.98 12.07
CA ALA A 351 -10.69 -7.20 12.99
C ALA A 351 -10.77 -5.71 12.64
N PHE A 352 -10.59 -4.86 13.65
CA PHE A 352 -10.70 -3.42 13.50
C PHE A 352 -9.41 -2.72 13.94
N LEU A 353 -8.95 -1.74 13.15
CA LEU A 353 -7.84 -0.86 13.47
C LEU A 353 -8.26 0.59 13.22
N GLU A 354 -8.09 1.46 14.21
CA GLU A 354 -8.25 2.90 14.02
C GLU A 354 -6.97 3.46 13.39
N ALA A 355 -7.08 3.98 12.18
CA ALA A 355 -5.95 4.48 11.42
C ALA A 355 -5.84 6.00 11.53
N ALA A 356 -4.63 6.46 11.77
CA ALA A 356 -4.29 7.87 11.76
C ALA A 356 -3.01 8.09 10.92
N PRO A 357 -2.93 9.17 10.14
CA PRO A 357 -1.75 9.48 9.35
C PRO A 357 -0.50 9.66 10.22
N ASN A 358 0.51 8.87 9.96
CA ASN A 358 1.76 8.82 10.71
C ASN A 358 2.98 9.13 9.82
N GLU A 359 4.16 9.19 10.43
CA GLU A 359 5.40 9.43 9.72
C GLU A 359 5.86 8.20 8.92
N GLY A 360 6.49 8.45 7.80
CA GLY A 360 7.18 7.46 6.98
C GLY A 360 8.37 6.81 7.70
N ALA A 361 9.13 6.06 6.92
CA ALA A 361 10.27 5.30 7.41
C ALA A 361 11.33 6.19 8.08
N ARG A 362 11.87 5.75 9.21
CA ARG A 362 12.82 6.51 10.02
C ARG A 362 13.75 5.62 10.84
N ARG A 363 14.93 6.12 11.10
CA ARG A 363 15.80 5.58 12.14
C ARG A 363 15.28 6.05 13.52
N ARG A 364 15.09 5.13 14.43
CA ARG A 364 14.78 5.40 15.83
C ARG A 364 16.06 5.14 16.64
N ARG A 365 16.46 6.04 17.51
CA ARG A 365 17.51 5.72 18.48
C ARG A 365 16.95 4.69 19.45
N GLY A 366 17.62 3.57 19.62
CA GLY A 366 17.26 2.57 20.60
C GLY A 366 17.16 3.23 21.99
N ARG A 367 16.10 2.89 22.72
CA ARG A 367 16.02 3.24 24.14
C ARG A 367 17.11 2.44 24.85
N PRO A 368 17.99 3.04 25.66
CA PRO A 368 18.96 2.24 26.41
C PRO A 368 18.21 1.19 27.24
N PRO A 369 18.75 -0.03 27.36
CA PRO A 369 18.17 -1.04 28.24
C PRO A 369 18.06 -0.48 29.63
N GLY A 370 16.82 -0.47 30.18
CA GLY A 370 16.53 -0.05 31.55
C GLY A 370 17.01 -1.09 32.56
#